data_935510d3b2d96153cd02fa2bbe7c25cb
#
_entry.id   935510d3b2d96153cd02fa2bbe7c25cb
#
_cell.length_a   1.000
_cell.length_b   1.000
_cell.length_c   1.000
_cell.angle_alpha   90.00
_cell.angle_beta   90.00
_cell.angle_gamma   90.00
#
_symmetry.space_group_name_H-M   'P 1'
#
loop_
_entity.id
_entity.type
_entity.pdbx_description
1 polymer ?
#
loop_
_entity_poly.entity_id
_entity_poly.type
_entity_poly.pdbx_seq_one_letter_code
_entity_poly.pdbx_strand_id
1 'polypeptide(L)'
;MNANTEANLLNDMMNNSLVRVKESGVHGVVACNFTRKAFYKGAWDSQTVRARGLFLDKNTGKVVARGYDKFFNVGQSGAPATIRDLAEEAQRAAKNDERAGRVTIRRKHNGFLAIASVINGGLVVLSKSGTTAYSREAERILRAQIGDAGCERLRRLLAGMNASATFECISKRDPHMVYYRRDKVIFLGLIRNTAGYDPVDYEAASTAIRAVSTLLPVAEGKTLSYGWEWRNADELENVIARMAQKASRDRSEGYVISYGGGRMAKIKSRWYTRAKWLRPMVQNAILRDNYEPGKRESAEITRMRKLLMDAGVLSRDYAERMGMLVEDVTGDAITLDYPEWLRVNRMLLDDSGYFADADNN
;
A
#
# COMPACT_ATOMS: atom_id res chain seq x y z
N MET A 1 -5.51 4.06 29.66
CA MET A 1 -6.40 4.72 28.66
C MET A 1 -7.83 4.40 29.02
N ASN A 2 -8.68 5.41 29.15
CA ASN A 2 -10.03 5.24 29.68
C ASN A 2 -10.95 4.54 28.68
N ALA A 3 -11.75 3.58 29.14
CA ALA A 3 -12.82 2.91 28.38
C ALA A 3 -13.76 3.90 27.64
N ASN A 4 -13.89 5.12 28.15
CA ASN A 4 -14.65 6.21 27.54
C ASN A 4 -14.08 6.70 26.19
N THR A 5 -12.77 6.60 25.99
CA THR A 5 -12.13 7.06 24.74
C THR A 5 -12.33 6.08 23.56
N GLU A 6 -12.46 4.79 23.88
CA GLU A 6 -12.64 3.74 22.85
C GLU A 6 -14.11 3.63 22.42
N ALA A 7 -15.04 3.70 23.36
CA ALA A 7 -16.48 3.76 23.06
C ALA A 7 -16.83 5.00 22.21
N ASN A 8 -16.18 6.13 22.46
CA ASN A 8 -16.33 7.34 21.67
C ASN A 8 -15.83 7.15 20.22
N LEU A 9 -14.74 6.38 20.01
CA LEU A 9 -14.20 6.18 18.66
C LEU A 9 -15.20 5.48 17.72
N LEU A 10 -15.90 4.44 18.19
CA LEU A 10 -16.91 3.77 17.37
C LEU A 10 -18.08 4.71 17.03
N ASN A 11 -18.58 5.46 18.01
CA ASN A 11 -19.64 6.44 17.80
C ASN A 11 -19.20 7.54 16.82
N ASP A 12 -17.99 8.04 16.95
CA ASP A 12 -17.42 9.03 16.05
C ASP A 12 -17.34 8.51 14.61
N MET A 13 -16.90 7.24 14.42
CA MET A 13 -16.86 6.61 13.10
C MET A 13 -18.25 6.41 12.52
N MET A 14 -19.26 6.03 13.34
CA MET A 14 -20.64 5.83 12.90
C MET A 14 -21.33 7.14 12.51
N ASN A 15 -21.04 8.23 13.22
CA ASN A 15 -21.65 9.53 13.01
C ASN A 15 -20.99 10.33 11.87
N ASN A 16 -19.82 9.91 11.39
CA ASN A 16 -19.14 10.60 10.30
C ASN A 16 -19.65 10.11 8.93
N SER A 17 -20.37 10.96 8.19
CA SER A 17 -20.93 10.64 6.87
C SER A 17 -19.89 10.30 5.80
N LEU A 18 -18.61 10.59 6.05
CA LEU A 18 -17.48 10.28 5.18
C LEU A 18 -16.79 8.96 5.57
N VAL A 19 -17.24 8.31 6.63
CA VAL A 19 -16.80 6.99 7.07
C VAL A 19 -17.91 5.97 6.81
N ARG A 20 -17.53 4.78 6.40
CA ARG A 20 -18.42 3.63 6.25
C ARG A 20 -18.02 2.60 7.30
N VAL A 21 -18.96 2.28 8.19
CA VAL A 21 -18.84 1.19 9.15
C VAL A 21 -19.64 0.00 8.63
N LYS A 22 -19.01 -1.17 8.53
CA LYS A 22 -19.61 -2.42 8.02
C LYS A 22 -19.15 -3.62 8.85
N GLU A 23 -19.91 -4.69 8.81
CA GLU A 23 -19.46 -6.00 9.29
C GLU A 23 -18.14 -6.40 8.63
N SER A 24 -17.21 -6.87 9.44
CA SER A 24 -15.88 -7.27 8.95
C SER A 24 -15.83 -8.71 8.43
N GLY A 25 -16.88 -9.50 8.70
CA GLY A 25 -16.88 -10.96 8.52
C GLY A 25 -16.22 -11.71 9.69
N VAL A 26 -15.78 -11.02 10.73
CA VAL A 26 -15.35 -11.58 12.02
C VAL A 26 -16.44 -11.28 13.04
N HIS A 27 -16.89 -12.31 13.76
CA HIS A 27 -17.97 -12.17 14.74
C HIS A 27 -17.69 -11.06 15.78
N GLY A 28 -18.65 -10.16 15.95
CA GLY A 28 -18.56 -9.06 16.89
C GLY A 28 -17.65 -7.90 16.46
N VAL A 29 -17.15 -7.88 15.22
CA VAL A 29 -16.18 -6.87 14.75
C VAL A 29 -16.69 -6.13 13.53
N VAL A 30 -16.59 -4.80 13.56
CA VAL A 30 -16.86 -3.92 12.42
C VAL A 30 -15.58 -3.37 11.81
N ALA A 31 -15.64 -3.10 10.51
CA ALA A 31 -14.57 -2.45 9.74
C ALA A 31 -14.97 -1.01 9.41
N CYS A 32 -14.09 -0.05 9.73
CA CYS A 32 -14.25 1.36 9.42
C CYS A 32 -13.37 1.73 8.23
N ASN A 33 -13.99 2.28 7.19
CA ASN A 33 -13.27 2.75 6.01
C ASN A 33 -13.82 4.09 5.53
N PHE A 34 -12.94 4.97 5.07
CA PHE A 34 -13.38 6.20 4.42
C PHE A 34 -14.16 5.91 3.12
N THR A 35 -15.13 6.76 2.81
CA THR A 35 -15.98 6.64 1.61
C THR A 35 -15.25 7.09 0.34
N ARG A 36 -15.77 6.69 -0.83
CA ARG A 36 -15.33 7.25 -2.12
C ARG A 36 -15.48 8.78 -2.15
N LYS A 37 -16.56 9.29 -1.53
CA LYS A 37 -16.81 10.75 -1.43
C LYS A 37 -15.68 11.46 -0.70
N ALA A 38 -15.20 10.93 0.45
CA ALA A 38 -14.05 11.46 1.16
C ALA A 38 -12.80 11.49 0.28
N PHE A 39 -12.56 10.41 -0.46
CA PHE A 39 -11.41 10.28 -1.34
C PHE A 39 -11.42 11.29 -2.50
N TYR A 40 -12.53 11.39 -3.25
CA TYR A 40 -12.61 12.26 -4.43
C TYR A 40 -12.68 13.73 -4.07
N LYS A 41 -13.28 14.08 -2.93
CA LYS A 41 -13.34 15.47 -2.45
C LYS A 41 -12.10 15.91 -1.68
N GLY A 42 -11.16 14.98 -1.38
CA GLY A 42 -10.01 15.28 -0.52
C GLY A 42 -10.42 15.69 0.90
N ALA A 43 -11.60 15.24 1.36
CA ALA A 43 -12.17 15.61 2.65
C ALA A 43 -11.57 14.74 3.75
N TRP A 44 -10.42 15.15 4.25
CA TRP A 44 -9.65 14.44 5.28
C TRP A 44 -9.72 15.15 6.61
N ASP A 45 -10.23 14.44 7.61
CA ASP A 45 -10.24 14.81 9.02
C ASP A 45 -9.58 13.69 9.84
N SER A 46 -9.53 13.85 11.16
CA SER A 46 -8.91 12.88 12.06
C SER A 46 -9.57 11.50 12.02
N GLN A 47 -10.85 11.40 11.67
CA GLN A 47 -11.60 10.16 11.58
C GLN A 47 -11.42 9.48 10.22
N THR A 48 -11.57 10.22 9.12
CA THR A 48 -11.39 9.69 7.77
C THR A 48 -9.97 9.22 7.50
N VAL A 49 -8.96 9.87 8.10
CA VAL A 49 -7.56 9.44 8.03
C VAL A 49 -7.37 8.09 8.74
N ARG A 50 -7.98 7.87 9.89
CA ARG A 50 -7.93 6.60 10.64
C ARG A 50 -8.77 5.50 10.01
N ALA A 51 -9.87 5.86 9.33
CA ALA A 51 -10.81 4.91 8.72
C ALA A 51 -10.20 4.23 7.47
N ARG A 52 -9.14 3.44 7.67
CA ARG A 52 -8.47 2.66 6.62
C ARG A 52 -7.95 1.34 7.18
N GLY A 53 -8.80 0.31 7.18
CA GLY A 53 -8.47 -0.97 7.81
C GLY A 53 -8.39 -0.81 9.33
N LEU A 54 -9.32 -0.08 9.91
CA LEU A 54 -9.56 0.03 11.34
C LEU A 54 -10.72 -0.90 11.70
N PHE A 55 -10.50 -1.77 12.69
CA PHE A 55 -11.47 -2.76 13.13
C PHE A 55 -11.75 -2.58 14.60
N LEU A 56 -13.03 -2.47 14.92
CA LEU A 56 -13.52 -2.20 16.26
C LEU A 56 -14.45 -3.33 16.73
N ASP A 57 -14.32 -3.70 17.98
CA ASP A 57 -15.31 -4.53 18.67
C ASP A 57 -16.63 -3.75 18.78
N LYS A 58 -17.74 -4.35 18.37
CA LYS A 58 -19.07 -3.71 18.32
C LYS A 58 -19.61 -3.32 19.68
N ASN A 59 -19.27 -4.08 20.71
CA ASN A 59 -19.85 -3.91 22.03
C ASN A 59 -19.06 -2.95 22.88
N THR A 60 -17.73 -2.95 22.73
CA THR A 60 -16.82 -2.17 23.58
C THR A 60 -16.21 -0.97 22.88
N GLY A 61 -16.26 -0.90 21.55
CA GLY A 61 -15.58 0.12 20.75
C GLY A 61 -14.05 -0.04 20.72
N LYS A 62 -13.50 -1.12 21.32
CA LYS A 62 -12.06 -1.36 21.36
C LYS A 62 -11.51 -1.63 19.97
N VAL A 63 -10.31 -1.09 19.71
CA VAL A 63 -9.55 -1.44 18.50
C VAL A 63 -9.02 -2.86 18.65
N VAL A 64 -9.47 -3.77 17.77
CA VAL A 64 -9.04 -5.18 17.76
C VAL A 64 -8.06 -5.48 16.63
N ALA A 65 -8.07 -4.65 15.57
CA ALA A 65 -7.06 -4.68 14.52
C ALA A 65 -7.00 -3.31 13.82
N ARG A 66 -5.82 -2.96 13.32
CA ARG A 66 -5.67 -1.77 12.50
C ARG A 66 -4.49 -1.84 11.55
N GLY A 67 -4.66 -1.17 10.41
CA GLY A 67 -3.58 -0.86 9.48
C GLY A 67 -2.95 0.51 9.76
N TYR A 68 -2.10 0.96 8.84
CA TYR A 68 -1.61 2.33 8.83
C TYR A 68 -2.76 3.31 8.58
N ASP A 69 -2.75 4.41 9.30
CA ASP A 69 -3.58 5.56 8.97
C ASP A 69 -3.32 6.00 7.52
N LYS A 70 -4.28 6.69 6.92
CA LYS A 70 -4.13 7.18 5.56
C LYS A 70 -2.97 8.17 5.49
N PHE A 71 -1.99 7.87 4.66
CA PHE A 71 -0.91 8.79 4.32
C PHE A 71 -0.92 9.10 2.82
N PHE A 72 -0.35 10.23 2.43
CA PHE A 72 -0.53 10.86 1.14
C PHE A 72 0.77 10.91 0.34
N ASN A 73 0.67 11.13 -0.99
CA ASN A 73 1.87 11.44 -1.75
C ASN A 73 2.35 12.86 -1.38
N VAL A 74 3.64 13.07 -1.38
CA VAL A 74 4.21 14.42 -1.40
C VAL A 74 3.55 15.20 -2.54
N GLY A 75 3.12 16.42 -2.28
CA GLY A 75 2.36 17.25 -3.21
C GLY A 75 0.85 17.08 -3.18
N GLN A 76 0.31 16.19 -2.34
CA GLN A 76 -1.15 16.03 -2.13
C GLN A 76 -1.59 16.70 -0.83
N SER A 77 -2.86 17.15 -0.79
CA SER A 77 -3.49 17.60 0.46
C SER A 77 -3.35 16.53 1.54
N GLY A 78 -2.89 16.92 2.73
CA GLY A 78 -2.61 16.03 3.86
C GLY A 78 -1.16 15.50 3.89
N ALA A 79 -0.28 15.94 3.00
CA ALA A 79 1.17 15.71 3.02
C ALA A 79 1.93 17.02 2.76
N PRO A 80 3.26 17.06 3.02
CA PRO A 80 4.11 18.16 2.59
C PRO A 80 3.99 18.43 1.08
N ALA A 81 4.01 19.69 0.68
CA ALA A 81 3.83 20.07 -0.72
C ALA A 81 5.02 19.62 -1.59
N THR A 82 6.22 19.63 -1.02
CA THR A 82 7.46 19.24 -1.69
C THR A 82 8.30 18.29 -0.82
N ILE A 83 9.33 17.69 -1.41
CA ILE A 83 10.34 16.91 -0.64
C ILE A 83 11.08 17.86 0.31
N ARG A 84 11.29 19.12 -0.09
CA ARG A 84 11.89 20.15 0.74
C ARG A 84 11.07 20.39 2.01
N ASP A 85 9.76 20.61 1.87
CA ASP A 85 8.88 20.83 3.03
C ASP A 85 8.89 19.64 4.00
N LEU A 86 8.92 18.41 3.45
CA LEU A 86 9.05 17.20 4.26
C LEU A 86 10.37 17.19 5.05
N ALA A 87 11.48 17.53 4.40
CA ALA A 87 12.78 17.57 5.03
C ALA A 87 12.87 18.66 6.13
N GLU A 88 12.26 19.82 5.90
CA GLU A 88 12.15 20.88 6.90
C GLU A 88 11.27 20.51 8.08
N GLU A 89 10.14 19.83 7.85
CA GLU A 89 9.30 19.29 8.93
C GLU A 89 10.06 18.25 9.76
N ALA A 90 10.79 17.35 9.11
CA ALA A 90 11.62 16.36 9.79
C ALA A 90 12.73 17.04 10.63
N GLN A 91 13.36 18.07 10.10
CA GLN A 91 14.39 18.84 10.82
C GLN A 91 13.82 19.58 12.04
N ARG A 92 12.67 20.22 11.89
CA ARG A 92 11.98 20.86 13.03
C ARG A 92 11.66 19.86 14.12
N ALA A 93 11.14 18.68 13.75
CA ALA A 93 10.84 17.63 14.70
C ALA A 93 12.09 17.10 15.41
N ALA A 94 13.19 16.89 14.66
CA ALA A 94 14.48 16.41 15.20
C ALA A 94 15.10 17.35 16.23
N LYS A 95 14.95 18.67 16.03
CA LYS A 95 15.44 19.68 16.98
C LYS A 95 14.68 19.70 18.29
N ASN A 96 13.42 19.24 18.29
CA ASN A 96 12.57 19.21 19.47
C ASN A 96 12.61 17.87 20.21
N ASP A 97 12.86 16.77 19.51
CA ASP A 97 12.93 15.41 20.04
C ASP A 97 13.90 14.58 19.19
N GLU A 98 14.96 14.09 19.81
CA GLU A 98 15.97 13.26 19.15
C GLU A 98 15.38 12.01 18.48
N ARG A 99 14.35 11.39 19.11
CA ARG A 99 13.66 10.24 18.54
C ARG A 99 12.90 10.60 17.26
N ALA A 100 12.37 11.83 17.18
CA ALA A 100 11.72 12.34 15.99
C ALA A 100 12.71 12.69 14.86
N GLY A 101 13.99 12.73 15.15
CA GLY A 101 15.10 12.91 14.19
C GLY A 101 15.38 11.68 13.33
N ARG A 102 14.71 10.55 13.60
CA ARG A 102 14.85 9.34 12.78
C ARG A 102 13.90 9.42 11.58
N VAL A 103 14.48 9.33 10.39
CA VAL A 103 13.74 9.27 9.12
C VAL A 103 13.96 7.89 8.50
N THR A 104 12.88 7.12 8.35
CA THR A 104 12.94 5.79 7.75
C THR A 104 12.37 5.84 6.33
N ILE A 105 13.17 5.47 5.34
CA ILE A 105 12.79 5.43 3.94
C ILE A 105 12.69 3.97 3.53
N ARG A 106 11.49 3.50 3.20
CA ARG A 106 11.20 2.09 2.86
C ARG A 106 10.72 1.98 1.43
N ARG A 107 11.17 0.94 0.74
CA ARG A 107 10.66 0.62 -0.60
C ARG A 107 9.15 0.38 -0.53
N LYS A 108 8.41 1.05 -1.40
CA LYS A 108 6.99 0.82 -1.56
C LYS A 108 6.78 -0.35 -2.49
N HIS A 109 6.38 -1.48 -1.93
CA HIS A 109 5.99 -2.65 -2.69
C HIS A 109 4.62 -2.44 -3.33
N ASN A 110 4.31 -3.20 -4.37
CA ASN A 110 3.12 -3.03 -5.18
C ASN A 110 2.28 -4.32 -5.20
N GLY A 111 1.39 -4.41 -4.27
CA GLY A 111 0.42 -5.48 -4.07
C GLY A 111 -0.80 -4.94 -3.36
N PHE A 112 -1.40 -5.73 -2.48
CA PHE A 112 -2.52 -5.31 -1.66
C PHE A 112 -2.23 -5.44 -0.16
N LEU A 113 -2.88 -4.60 0.64
CA LEU A 113 -2.73 -4.57 2.08
C LEU A 113 -3.36 -5.80 2.74
N ALA A 114 -2.60 -6.48 3.59
CA ALA A 114 -3.09 -7.46 4.54
C ALA A 114 -2.74 -7.02 5.97
N ILE A 115 -3.64 -7.31 6.91
CA ILE A 115 -3.51 -6.96 8.32
C ILE A 115 -3.71 -8.25 9.12
N ALA A 116 -2.71 -8.65 9.88
CA ALA A 116 -2.83 -9.78 10.81
C ALA A 116 -2.96 -9.27 12.24
N SER A 117 -3.93 -9.79 12.98
CA SER A 117 -4.16 -9.45 14.39
C SER A 117 -4.65 -10.67 15.16
N VAL A 118 -4.69 -10.56 16.47
CA VAL A 118 -5.30 -11.58 17.34
C VAL A 118 -6.69 -11.09 17.74
N ILE A 119 -7.70 -11.81 17.27
CA ILE A 119 -9.11 -11.50 17.55
C ILE A 119 -9.75 -12.78 18.09
N ASN A 120 -10.47 -12.68 19.20
CA ASN A 120 -11.08 -13.84 19.89
C ASN A 120 -10.09 -14.98 20.15
N GLY A 121 -8.83 -14.65 20.47
CA GLY A 121 -7.75 -15.60 20.75
C GLY A 121 -7.06 -16.22 19.53
N GLY A 122 -7.64 -16.07 18.33
CA GLY A 122 -7.11 -16.59 17.07
C GLY A 122 -6.31 -15.58 16.25
N LEU A 123 -5.34 -16.04 15.46
CA LEU A 123 -4.70 -15.24 14.43
C LEU A 123 -5.67 -15.06 13.26
N VAL A 124 -6.02 -13.83 12.94
CA VAL A 124 -6.91 -13.48 11.85
C VAL A 124 -6.19 -12.60 10.85
N VAL A 125 -6.31 -12.92 9.56
CA VAL A 125 -5.78 -12.08 8.47
C VAL A 125 -6.95 -11.36 7.80
N LEU A 126 -6.84 -10.06 7.69
CA LEU A 126 -7.87 -9.15 7.16
C LEU A 126 -7.34 -8.38 5.96
N SER A 127 -8.19 -8.08 5.02
CA SER A 127 -7.97 -6.97 4.08
C SER A 127 -8.33 -5.64 4.76
N LYS A 128 -8.21 -4.51 4.09
CA LYS A 128 -8.69 -3.22 4.64
C LYS A 128 -10.18 -3.21 4.99
N SER A 129 -10.97 -4.14 4.45
CA SER A 129 -12.43 -4.16 4.59
C SER A 129 -12.96 -5.35 5.41
N GLY A 130 -12.09 -6.23 5.88
CA GLY A 130 -12.46 -7.42 6.63
C GLY A 130 -12.00 -8.71 5.97
N THR A 131 -12.75 -9.79 6.22
CA THR A 131 -12.53 -11.09 5.59
C THR A 131 -13.09 -11.09 4.17
N THR A 132 -12.21 -11.17 3.19
CA THR A 132 -12.53 -11.08 1.76
C THR A 132 -11.70 -12.13 1.00
N ALA A 133 -11.90 -12.28 -0.31
CA ALA A 133 -11.03 -13.09 -1.15
C ALA A 133 -9.55 -12.67 -1.01
N TYR A 134 -9.28 -11.37 -0.92
CA TYR A 134 -7.94 -10.84 -0.69
C TYR A 134 -7.34 -11.26 0.66
N SER A 135 -8.12 -11.24 1.72
CA SER A 135 -7.62 -11.67 3.04
C SER A 135 -7.35 -13.17 3.08
N ARG A 136 -8.23 -13.98 2.47
CA ARG A 136 -8.02 -15.43 2.34
C ARG A 136 -6.76 -15.77 1.53
N GLU A 137 -6.53 -15.03 0.42
CA GLU A 137 -5.32 -15.21 -0.38
C GLU A 137 -4.06 -14.80 0.40
N ALA A 138 -4.11 -13.68 1.13
CA ALA A 138 -3.00 -13.25 1.98
C ALA A 138 -2.71 -14.26 3.10
N GLU A 139 -3.74 -14.82 3.72
CA GLU A 139 -3.59 -15.86 4.73
C GLU A 139 -2.99 -17.15 4.14
N ARG A 140 -3.46 -17.59 2.98
CA ARG A 140 -2.91 -18.73 2.25
C ARG A 140 -1.40 -18.57 2.01
N ILE A 141 -1.00 -17.39 1.50
CA ILE A 141 0.40 -17.09 1.21
C ILE A 141 1.22 -17.01 2.50
N LEU A 142 0.71 -16.34 3.54
CA LEU A 142 1.37 -16.23 4.83
C LEU A 142 1.63 -17.62 5.44
N ARG A 143 0.60 -18.47 5.50
CA ARG A 143 0.73 -19.85 6.02
C ARG A 143 1.70 -20.69 5.20
N ALA A 144 1.64 -20.61 3.88
CA ALA A 144 2.59 -21.30 3.00
C ALA A 144 4.04 -20.83 3.22
N GLN A 145 4.22 -19.56 3.58
CA GLN A 145 5.55 -18.96 3.74
C GLN A 145 6.18 -19.27 5.09
N ILE A 146 5.42 -19.28 6.19
CA ILE A 146 5.98 -19.42 7.55
C ILE A 146 5.53 -20.70 8.29
N GLY A 147 4.58 -21.43 7.74
CA GLY A 147 4.00 -22.64 8.34
C GLY A 147 3.19 -22.36 9.61
N ASP A 148 2.57 -23.40 10.17
CA ASP A 148 1.72 -23.25 11.36
C ASP A 148 2.50 -22.83 12.60
N ALA A 149 3.71 -23.33 12.78
CA ALA A 149 4.58 -22.91 13.87
C ALA A 149 4.97 -21.44 13.79
N GLY A 150 5.21 -20.92 12.58
CA GLY A 150 5.45 -19.49 12.34
C GLY A 150 4.20 -18.65 12.62
N CYS A 151 3.03 -19.12 12.20
CA CYS A 151 1.75 -18.47 12.49
C CYS A 151 1.47 -18.41 13.99
N GLU A 152 1.78 -19.46 14.74
CA GLU A 152 1.61 -19.46 16.20
C GLU A 152 2.59 -18.50 16.89
N ARG A 153 3.85 -18.43 16.44
CA ARG A 153 4.79 -17.41 16.95
C ARG A 153 4.31 -15.99 16.65
N LEU A 154 3.80 -15.75 15.43
CA LEU A 154 3.21 -14.48 15.06
C LEU A 154 2.01 -14.13 15.96
N ARG A 155 1.11 -15.07 16.19
CA ARG A 155 -0.02 -14.91 17.11
C ARG A 155 0.43 -14.47 18.49
N ARG A 156 1.44 -15.17 19.07
CA ARG A 156 1.97 -14.82 20.40
C ARG A 156 2.59 -13.44 20.45
N LEU A 157 3.37 -13.06 19.42
CA LEU A 157 3.96 -11.74 19.31
C LEU A 157 2.86 -10.65 19.30
N LEU A 158 1.86 -10.81 18.44
CA LEU A 158 0.79 -9.83 18.29
C LEU A 158 -0.08 -9.71 19.54
N ALA A 159 -0.39 -10.84 20.20
CA ALA A 159 -1.11 -10.85 21.46
C ALA A 159 -0.32 -10.15 22.57
N GLY A 160 0.96 -10.48 22.73
CA GLY A 160 1.83 -9.90 23.76
C GLY A 160 2.05 -8.39 23.61
N MET A 161 2.03 -7.90 22.38
CA MET A 161 2.19 -6.46 22.08
C MET A 161 0.86 -5.70 21.98
N ASN A 162 -0.28 -6.38 21.99
CA ASN A 162 -1.59 -5.83 21.62
C ASN A 162 -1.48 -5.04 20.31
N ALA A 163 -1.00 -5.68 19.25
CA ALA A 163 -0.68 -5.02 17.99
C ALA A 163 -1.18 -5.83 16.78
N SER A 164 -1.31 -5.13 15.67
CA SER A 164 -1.51 -5.71 14.35
C SER A 164 -0.23 -5.65 13.53
N ALA A 165 0.04 -6.69 12.74
CA ALA A 165 1.08 -6.68 11.73
C ALA A 165 0.48 -6.30 10.37
N THR A 166 1.11 -5.38 9.67
CA THR A 166 0.73 -4.99 8.31
C THR A 166 1.69 -5.59 7.30
N PHE A 167 1.12 -6.09 6.21
CA PHE A 167 1.85 -6.70 5.10
C PHE A 167 1.42 -6.13 3.77
N GLU A 168 2.34 -6.07 2.81
CA GLU A 168 1.98 -6.02 1.40
C GLU A 168 1.96 -7.44 0.87
N CYS A 169 0.80 -7.88 0.42
CA CYS A 169 0.62 -9.18 -0.19
C CYS A 169 0.85 -9.09 -1.68
N ILE A 170 1.77 -9.86 -2.17
CA ILE A 170 2.09 -10.05 -3.58
C ILE A 170 1.52 -11.40 -3.99
N SER A 171 0.56 -11.38 -4.91
CA SER A 171 -0.03 -12.59 -5.45
C SER A 171 -0.04 -12.54 -6.98
N LYS A 172 0.29 -13.66 -7.62
CA LYS A 172 0.14 -13.81 -9.07
C LYS A 172 -1.33 -13.82 -9.50
N ARG A 173 -2.24 -14.09 -8.57
CA ARG A 173 -3.69 -14.04 -8.78
C ARG A 173 -4.23 -12.62 -8.84
N ASP A 174 -3.50 -11.63 -8.28
CA ASP A 174 -3.84 -10.20 -8.34
C ASP A 174 -2.60 -9.41 -8.77
N PRO A 175 -2.24 -9.47 -10.05
CA PRO A 175 -1.05 -8.82 -10.57
C PRO A 175 -1.21 -7.31 -10.58
N HIS A 176 -0.19 -6.66 -10.07
CA HIS A 176 -0.04 -5.22 -10.09
C HIS A 176 1.00 -4.77 -11.13
N MET A 177 1.29 -3.45 -11.21
CA MET A 177 2.21 -2.90 -12.21
C MET A 177 3.65 -3.36 -12.05
N VAL A 178 4.09 -3.67 -10.82
CA VAL A 178 5.44 -4.16 -10.55
C VAL A 178 5.42 -5.68 -10.59
N TYR A 179 6.26 -6.27 -11.45
CA TYR A 179 6.36 -7.72 -11.58
C TYR A 179 7.13 -8.34 -10.42
N TYR A 180 6.61 -9.44 -9.88
CA TYR A 180 7.27 -10.27 -8.88
C TYR A 180 7.23 -11.74 -9.31
N ARG A 181 8.36 -12.43 -9.16
CA ARG A 181 8.49 -13.83 -9.59
C ARG A 181 7.68 -14.82 -8.76
N ARG A 182 7.40 -14.49 -7.49
CA ARG A 182 6.76 -15.41 -6.53
C ARG A 182 5.74 -14.68 -5.68
N ASP A 183 4.70 -15.42 -5.30
CA ASP A 183 3.79 -15.01 -4.24
C ASP A 183 4.54 -14.84 -2.94
N LYS A 184 4.25 -13.79 -2.19
CA LYS A 184 4.83 -13.54 -0.87
C LYS A 184 4.06 -12.47 -0.11
N VAL A 185 4.10 -12.54 1.20
CA VAL A 185 3.78 -11.40 2.06
C VAL A 185 5.07 -10.73 2.50
N ILE A 186 5.07 -9.40 2.47
CA ILE A 186 6.21 -8.57 2.85
C ILE A 186 5.79 -7.74 4.06
N PHE A 187 6.48 -7.91 5.16
CA PHE A 187 6.18 -7.18 6.38
C PHE A 187 6.47 -5.69 6.22
N LEU A 188 5.50 -4.86 6.63
CA LEU A 188 5.57 -3.41 6.55
C LEU A 188 5.77 -2.76 7.92
N GLY A 189 5.19 -3.32 8.97
CA GLY A 189 5.32 -2.79 10.34
C GLY A 189 4.28 -3.34 11.30
N LEU A 190 4.47 -3.02 12.58
CA LEU A 190 3.55 -3.29 13.67
C LEU A 190 2.86 -1.99 14.11
N ILE A 191 1.58 -2.06 14.41
CA ILE A 191 0.80 -0.94 14.90
C ILE A 191 0.01 -1.41 16.12
N ARG A 192 0.11 -0.73 17.26
CA ARG A 192 -0.62 -1.09 18.47
C ARG A 192 -2.11 -0.90 18.26
N ASN A 193 -2.91 -1.81 18.79
CA ASN A 193 -4.38 -1.76 18.74
C ASN A 193 -4.92 -0.80 19.78
N THR A 194 -4.71 0.49 19.56
CA THR A 194 -5.15 1.60 20.42
C THR A 194 -5.96 2.60 19.62
N ALA A 195 -6.78 3.41 20.28
CA ALA A 195 -7.59 4.44 19.64
C ALA A 195 -6.70 5.51 18.96
N GLY A 196 -5.56 5.85 19.54
CA GLY A 196 -4.53 6.69 18.92
C GLY A 196 -3.72 5.92 17.89
N TYR A 197 -3.10 6.64 16.93
CA TYR A 197 -2.15 6.02 16.00
C TYR A 197 -0.80 5.81 16.71
N ASP A 198 -0.42 4.56 16.89
CA ASP A 198 0.78 4.17 17.64
C ASP A 198 1.59 3.10 16.88
N PRO A 199 2.33 3.50 15.84
CA PRO A 199 3.21 2.60 15.12
C PRO A 199 4.43 2.25 15.97
N VAL A 200 4.78 0.96 16.01
CA VAL A 200 6.02 0.49 16.62
C VAL A 200 7.19 0.95 15.74
N ASP A 201 8.30 1.34 16.38
CA ASP A 201 9.54 1.69 15.66
C ASP A 201 9.90 0.62 14.64
N TYR A 202 10.31 1.06 13.45
CA TYR A 202 10.55 0.16 12.31
C TYR A 202 11.63 -0.90 12.60
N GLU A 203 12.71 -0.54 13.26
CA GLU A 203 13.80 -1.46 13.53
C GLU A 203 13.40 -2.47 14.60
N ALA A 204 12.73 -1.99 15.66
CA ALA A 204 12.18 -2.86 16.70
C ALA A 204 11.15 -3.82 16.12
N ALA A 205 10.23 -3.34 15.28
CA ALA A 205 9.23 -4.17 14.59
C ALA A 205 9.89 -5.18 13.66
N SER A 206 10.93 -4.77 12.91
CA SER A 206 11.67 -5.64 11.99
C SER A 206 12.43 -6.73 12.74
N THR A 207 13.02 -6.41 13.89
CA THR A 207 13.70 -7.38 14.76
C THR A 207 12.70 -8.39 15.31
N ALA A 208 11.56 -7.91 15.83
CA ALA A 208 10.53 -8.77 16.39
C ALA A 208 9.97 -9.75 15.33
N ILE A 209 9.70 -9.28 14.11
CA ILE A 209 9.15 -10.14 13.06
C ILE A 209 10.16 -11.16 12.53
N ARG A 210 11.44 -10.81 12.47
CA ARG A 210 12.51 -11.78 12.11
C ARG A 210 12.67 -12.89 13.14
N ALA A 211 12.40 -12.60 14.42
CA ALA A 211 12.35 -13.62 15.47
C ALA A 211 11.16 -14.58 15.31
N VAL A 212 10.05 -14.12 14.70
CA VAL A 212 8.93 -14.99 14.33
C VAL A 212 9.33 -15.96 13.22
N SER A 213 9.92 -15.45 12.13
CA SER A 213 10.39 -16.23 11.00
C SER A 213 11.36 -15.46 10.12
N THR A 214 12.49 -16.07 9.81
CA THR A 214 13.44 -15.54 8.81
C THR A 214 12.90 -15.61 7.37
N LEU A 215 11.84 -16.38 7.16
CA LEU A 215 11.15 -16.49 5.86
C LEU A 215 10.17 -15.33 5.60
N LEU A 216 9.91 -14.47 6.59
CA LEU A 216 9.13 -13.25 6.39
C LEU A 216 10.06 -12.10 5.94
N PRO A 217 10.03 -11.73 4.66
CA PRO A 217 10.78 -10.58 4.20
C PRO A 217 10.20 -9.31 4.82
N VAL A 218 11.09 -8.45 5.27
CA VAL A 218 10.77 -7.09 5.73
C VAL A 218 10.91 -6.14 4.55
N ALA A 219 10.05 -5.16 4.44
CA ALA A 219 10.17 -4.14 3.40
C ALA A 219 11.56 -3.49 3.48
N GLU A 220 12.30 -3.52 2.37
CA GLU A 220 13.64 -2.94 2.31
C GLU A 220 13.60 -1.46 2.69
N GLY A 221 14.44 -1.05 3.62
CA GLY A 221 14.46 0.31 4.11
C GLY A 221 15.79 0.70 4.74
N LYS A 222 15.98 2.01 4.87
CA LYS A 222 17.10 2.62 5.58
C LYS A 222 16.54 3.64 6.55
N THR A 223 16.99 3.58 7.80
CA THR A 223 16.77 4.63 8.78
C THR A 223 17.96 5.58 8.76
N LEU A 224 17.67 6.87 8.73
CA LEU A 224 18.63 7.97 8.76
C LEU A 224 18.43 8.73 10.07
N SER A 225 19.50 8.93 10.83
CA SER A 225 19.48 9.64 12.10
C SER A 225 19.98 11.06 11.95
N TYR A 226 19.27 12.01 12.54
CA TYR A 226 19.71 13.41 12.59
C TYR A 226 21.02 13.52 13.36
N GLY A 227 21.91 14.37 12.85
CA GLY A 227 23.26 14.55 13.40
C GLY A 227 24.32 13.56 12.88
N TRP A 228 23.90 12.42 12.30
CA TRP A 228 24.79 11.38 11.77
C TRP A 228 24.68 11.25 10.24
N GLU A 229 23.55 10.74 9.73
CA GLU A 229 23.34 10.54 8.30
C GLU A 229 22.77 11.78 7.61
N TRP A 230 22.23 12.72 8.35
CA TRP A 230 21.78 14.02 7.85
C TRP A 230 21.80 15.08 8.97
N ARG A 231 22.07 16.35 8.63
CA ARG A 231 22.24 17.45 9.58
C ARG A 231 21.34 18.64 9.31
N ASN A 232 20.81 18.72 8.10
CA ASN A 232 19.93 19.80 7.67
C ASN A 232 18.95 19.30 6.60
N ALA A 233 17.98 20.14 6.28
CA ALA A 233 16.93 19.80 5.30
C ALA A 233 17.50 19.55 3.89
N ASP A 234 18.57 20.25 3.48
CA ASP A 234 19.18 20.07 2.16
C ASP A 234 19.79 18.68 1.99
N GLU A 235 20.48 18.18 3.01
CA GLU A 235 21.06 16.84 2.98
C GLU A 235 19.99 15.77 2.91
N LEU A 236 18.92 15.91 3.70
CA LEU A 236 17.79 14.96 3.70
C LEU A 236 17.02 14.99 2.38
N GLU A 237 16.72 16.18 1.87
CA GLU A 237 16.07 16.37 0.56
C GLU A 237 16.86 15.68 -0.55
N ASN A 238 18.18 15.90 -0.60
CA ASN A 238 19.07 15.29 -1.60
C ASN A 238 19.09 13.76 -1.52
N VAL A 239 19.03 13.18 -0.32
CA VAL A 239 18.94 11.71 -0.15
C VAL A 239 17.61 11.21 -0.70
N ILE A 240 16.51 11.83 -0.32
CA ILE A 240 15.17 11.44 -0.75
C ILE A 240 15.00 11.57 -2.28
N ALA A 241 15.47 12.67 -2.86
CA ALA A 241 15.40 12.93 -4.30
C ALA A 241 16.18 11.87 -5.10
N ARG A 242 17.40 11.54 -4.67
CA ARG A 242 18.20 10.47 -5.30
C ARG A 242 17.50 9.10 -5.23
N MET A 243 16.86 8.78 -4.11
CA MET A 243 16.09 7.54 -3.99
C MET A 243 14.87 7.54 -4.91
N ALA A 244 14.16 8.66 -5.04
CA ALA A 244 13.03 8.78 -5.96
C ALA A 244 13.44 8.55 -7.43
N GLN A 245 14.59 9.10 -7.84
CA GLN A 245 15.16 8.85 -9.18
C GLN A 245 15.54 7.38 -9.36
N LYS A 246 16.20 6.78 -8.35
CA LYS A 246 16.51 5.34 -8.38
C LYS A 246 15.26 4.48 -8.54
N ALA A 247 14.16 4.82 -7.86
CA ALA A 247 12.91 4.09 -7.97
C ALA A 247 12.37 4.07 -9.41
N SER A 248 12.53 5.14 -10.17
CA SER A 248 12.14 5.18 -11.59
C SER A 248 13.00 4.26 -12.44
N ARG A 249 14.32 4.31 -12.27
CA ARG A 249 15.26 3.40 -12.99
C ARG A 249 15.00 1.94 -12.65
N ASP A 250 14.74 1.63 -11.39
CA ASP A 250 14.47 0.26 -10.91
C ASP A 250 13.04 -0.21 -11.23
N ARG A 251 12.21 0.60 -11.93
CA ARG A 251 10.81 0.30 -12.25
C ARG A 251 10.00 -0.16 -11.04
N SER A 252 10.22 0.48 -9.91
CA SER A 252 9.51 0.24 -8.65
C SER A 252 8.39 1.26 -8.42
N GLU A 253 7.45 0.96 -7.51
CA GLU A 253 6.38 1.91 -7.20
C GLU A 253 6.90 3.21 -6.58
N GLY A 254 7.98 3.15 -5.80
CA GLY A 254 8.55 4.30 -5.11
C GLY A 254 8.92 3.98 -3.66
N TYR A 255 8.77 4.96 -2.79
CA TYR A 255 9.14 4.85 -1.38
C TYR A 255 8.05 5.38 -0.45
N VAL A 256 8.04 4.83 0.76
CA VAL A 256 7.31 5.36 1.92
C VAL A 256 8.33 5.94 2.89
N ILE A 257 8.09 7.15 3.35
CA ILE A 257 8.95 7.88 4.26
C ILE A 257 8.20 8.06 5.57
N SER A 258 8.78 7.58 6.67
CA SER A 258 8.32 7.84 8.03
C SER A 258 9.26 8.86 8.67
N TYR A 259 8.72 9.92 9.26
CA TYR A 259 9.47 11.06 9.78
C TYR A 259 8.74 11.74 10.94
N GLY A 260 9.43 12.60 11.67
CA GLY A 260 8.81 13.49 12.65
C GLY A 260 7.94 12.80 13.69
N GLY A 261 8.40 11.65 14.24
CA GLY A 261 7.70 10.96 15.31
C GLY A 261 6.47 10.14 14.90
N GLY A 262 6.41 9.68 13.64
CA GLY A 262 5.34 8.77 13.18
C GLY A 262 4.51 9.28 12.01
N ARG A 263 4.78 10.48 11.51
CA ARG A 263 4.19 10.94 10.24
C ARG A 263 4.69 10.10 9.08
N MET A 264 3.85 9.96 8.06
CA MET A 264 4.18 9.19 6.87
C MET A 264 3.80 9.95 5.60
N ALA A 265 4.69 9.90 4.63
CA ALA A 265 4.43 10.33 3.27
C ALA A 265 4.91 9.27 2.28
N LYS A 266 4.47 9.34 1.03
CA LYS A 266 4.94 8.46 -0.03
C LYS A 266 5.35 9.27 -1.25
N ILE A 267 6.37 8.77 -1.93
CA ILE A 267 6.84 9.27 -3.20
C ILE A 267 6.72 8.14 -4.20
N LYS A 268 5.90 8.36 -5.23
CA LYS A 268 5.77 7.42 -6.34
C LYS A 268 6.79 7.75 -7.42
N SER A 269 7.39 6.72 -8.00
CA SER A 269 8.28 6.91 -9.14
C SER A 269 7.54 7.45 -10.36
N ARG A 270 8.22 8.21 -11.21
CA ARG A 270 7.67 8.69 -12.47
C ARG A 270 7.26 7.52 -13.35
N TRP A 271 8.11 6.49 -13.44
CA TRP A 271 7.80 5.26 -14.16
C TRP A 271 6.46 4.64 -13.69
N TYR A 272 6.29 4.42 -12.38
CA TYR A 272 5.06 3.82 -11.86
C TYR A 272 3.81 4.66 -12.09
N THR A 273 3.94 5.98 -11.91
CA THR A 273 2.82 6.90 -12.12
C THR A 273 2.36 6.86 -13.58
N ARG A 274 3.29 6.86 -14.53
CA ARG A 274 3.00 6.76 -15.96
C ARG A 274 2.43 5.38 -16.33
N ALA A 275 3.06 4.30 -15.88
CA ALA A 275 2.57 2.94 -16.13
C ALA A 275 1.15 2.72 -15.59
N LYS A 276 0.87 3.23 -14.39
CA LYS A 276 -0.46 3.17 -13.79
C LYS A 276 -1.51 3.98 -14.57
N TRP A 277 -1.13 5.11 -15.12
CA TRP A 277 -1.99 5.93 -15.95
C TRP A 277 -2.30 5.25 -17.28
N LEU A 278 -1.30 4.62 -17.91
CA LEU A 278 -1.45 3.91 -19.18
C LEU A 278 -2.29 2.62 -19.08
N ARG A 279 -2.20 1.91 -17.96
CA ARG A 279 -2.87 0.61 -17.78
C ARG A 279 -4.36 0.60 -18.18
N PRO A 280 -5.23 1.47 -17.65
CA PRO A 280 -6.65 1.47 -18.02
C PRO A 280 -6.88 1.85 -19.48
N MET A 281 -6.00 2.64 -20.09
CA MET A 281 -6.09 3.02 -21.49
C MET A 281 -5.80 1.84 -22.41
N VAL A 282 -4.75 1.07 -22.10
CA VAL A 282 -4.43 -0.18 -22.82
C VAL A 282 -5.58 -1.17 -22.68
N GLN A 283 -6.10 -1.37 -21.46
CA GLN A 283 -7.23 -2.26 -21.23
C GLN A 283 -8.46 -1.83 -22.05
N ASN A 284 -8.82 -0.55 -22.03
CA ASN A 284 -9.94 -0.04 -22.80
C ASN A 284 -9.71 -0.15 -24.31
N ALA A 285 -8.49 0.11 -24.79
CA ALA A 285 -8.15 -0.02 -26.21
C ALA A 285 -8.28 -1.47 -26.71
N ILE A 286 -8.02 -2.46 -25.86
CA ILE A 286 -8.15 -3.89 -26.19
C ILE A 286 -9.61 -4.35 -26.09
N LEU A 287 -10.32 -3.94 -25.03
CA LEU A 287 -11.65 -4.44 -24.71
C LEU A 287 -12.78 -3.74 -25.46
N ARG A 288 -12.54 -2.56 -26.04
CA ARG A 288 -13.58 -1.76 -26.70
C ARG A 288 -13.17 -1.44 -28.15
N ASP A 289 -13.87 -2.01 -29.09
CA ASP A 289 -13.65 -1.79 -30.53
C ASP A 289 -13.77 -0.31 -30.93
N ASN A 290 -14.59 0.49 -30.20
CA ASN A 290 -14.87 1.88 -30.43
C ASN A 290 -14.28 2.83 -29.36
N TYR A 291 -13.18 2.43 -28.70
CA TYR A 291 -12.57 3.31 -27.70
C TYR A 291 -11.90 4.51 -28.36
N GLU A 292 -12.49 5.67 -28.18
CA GLU A 292 -11.89 6.96 -28.56
C GLU A 292 -11.22 7.61 -27.34
N PRO A 293 -9.90 7.84 -27.38
CA PRO A 293 -9.19 8.55 -26.33
C PRO A 293 -9.59 10.02 -26.31
N GLY A 294 -9.65 10.61 -25.11
CA GLY A 294 -9.86 12.04 -24.95
C GLY A 294 -8.76 12.87 -25.65
N LYS A 295 -9.08 14.12 -26.01
CA LYS A 295 -8.16 15.00 -26.78
C LYS A 295 -6.76 15.17 -26.20
N ARG A 296 -6.60 15.08 -24.87
CA ARG A 296 -5.29 15.15 -24.18
C ARG A 296 -4.46 13.87 -24.26
N GLU A 297 -5.10 12.76 -24.57
CA GLU A 297 -4.53 11.41 -24.52
C GLU A 297 -4.19 10.88 -25.91
N SER A 298 -4.67 11.58 -26.96
CA SER A 298 -4.71 11.06 -28.33
C SER A 298 -3.34 10.67 -28.89
N ALA A 299 -2.32 11.47 -28.72
CA ALA A 299 -0.99 11.21 -29.30
C ALA A 299 -0.29 10.00 -28.65
N GLU A 300 -0.30 9.92 -27.31
CA GLU A 300 0.35 8.80 -26.60
C GLU A 300 -0.42 7.49 -26.77
N ILE A 301 -1.74 7.55 -26.78
CA ILE A 301 -2.56 6.35 -27.01
C ILE A 301 -2.40 5.86 -28.45
N THR A 302 -2.36 6.78 -29.43
CA THR A 302 -2.12 6.42 -30.83
C THR A 302 -0.75 5.75 -31.01
N ARG A 303 0.30 6.33 -30.40
CA ARG A 303 1.64 5.70 -30.41
C ARG A 303 1.62 4.31 -29.77
N MET A 304 0.99 4.17 -28.62
CA MET A 304 0.89 2.90 -27.90
C MET A 304 0.05 1.86 -28.67
N ARG A 305 -1.10 2.27 -29.22
CA ARG A 305 -1.90 1.39 -30.10
C ARG A 305 -1.08 0.86 -31.24
N LYS A 306 -0.33 1.71 -31.92
CA LYS A 306 0.55 1.31 -33.01
C LYS A 306 1.57 0.26 -32.54
N LEU A 307 2.25 0.50 -31.41
CA LEU A 307 3.22 -0.44 -30.86
C LEU A 307 2.58 -1.81 -30.53
N LEU A 308 1.39 -1.81 -29.94
CA LEU A 308 0.68 -3.03 -29.59
C LEU A 308 0.13 -3.75 -30.84
N MET A 309 -0.29 -3.02 -31.88
CA MET A 309 -0.70 -3.58 -33.17
C MET A 309 0.50 -4.19 -33.87
N ASP A 310 1.62 -3.48 -33.95
CA ASP A 310 2.86 -3.94 -34.61
C ASP A 310 3.42 -5.21 -33.90
N ALA A 311 3.22 -5.30 -32.58
CA ALA A 311 3.58 -6.47 -31.79
C ALA A 311 2.55 -7.62 -31.82
N GLY A 312 1.42 -7.46 -32.51
CA GLY A 312 0.37 -8.46 -32.63
C GLY A 312 -0.42 -8.74 -31.35
N VAL A 313 -0.29 -7.89 -30.33
CA VAL A 313 -0.97 -8.05 -29.02
C VAL A 313 -2.26 -7.27 -28.90
N LEU A 314 -2.58 -6.38 -29.83
CA LEU A 314 -3.85 -5.65 -29.87
C LEU A 314 -4.87 -6.46 -30.67
N SER A 315 -5.28 -7.60 -30.14
CA SER A 315 -6.37 -8.37 -30.69
C SER A 315 -7.24 -8.92 -29.56
N ARG A 316 -8.55 -9.04 -29.84
CA ARG A 316 -9.50 -9.62 -28.90
C ARG A 316 -9.13 -11.07 -28.60
N ASP A 317 -8.80 -11.85 -29.61
CA ASP A 317 -8.37 -13.24 -29.46
C ASP A 317 -7.14 -13.41 -28.60
N TYR A 318 -6.20 -12.45 -28.67
CA TYR A 318 -5.03 -12.46 -27.81
C TYR A 318 -5.41 -12.18 -26.36
N ALA A 319 -6.27 -11.17 -26.14
CA ALA A 319 -6.74 -10.82 -24.80
C ALA A 319 -7.56 -11.96 -24.17
N GLU A 320 -8.40 -12.64 -24.95
CA GLU A 320 -9.18 -13.80 -24.50
C GLU A 320 -8.27 -14.98 -24.13
N ARG A 321 -7.30 -15.32 -24.97
CA ARG A 321 -6.30 -16.36 -24.67
C ARG A 321 -5.48 -16.09 -23.44
N MET A 322 -5.26 -14.81 -23.11
CA MET A 322 -4.51 -14.39 -21.94
C MET A 322 -5.42 -14.16 -20.70
N GLY A 323 -6.69 -14.58 -20.74
CA GLY A 323 -7.62 -14.48 -19.62
C GLY A 323 -8.01 -13.04 -19.24
N MET A 324 -7.80 -12.08 -20.12
CA MET A 324 -8.06 -10.66 -19.84
C MET A 324 -9.53 -10.27 -19.91
N LEU A 325 -10.33 -11.07 -20.60
CA LEU A 325 -11.76 -10.84 -20.86
C LEU A 325 -12.66 -11.64 -19.92
N VAL A 326 -12.20 -12.02 -18.74
CA VAL A 326 -13.08 -12.61 -17.75
C VAL A 326 -14.05 -11.52 -17.33
N GLU A 327 -15.25 -11.57 -17.89
CA GLU A 327 -16.37 -10.75 -17.51
C GLU A 327 -16.64 -10.95 -16.02
N ASP A 328 -16.83 -9.83 -15.36
CA ASP A 328 -17.48 -9.72 -14.07
C ASP A 328 -16.98 -10.70 -13.03
N VAL A 329 -15.80 -10.39 -12.56
CA VAL A 329 -15.37 -10.93 -11.28
C VAL A 329 -16.23 -10.27 -10.22
N THR A 330 -17.41 -10.86 -9.97
CA THR A 330 -18.14 -10.61 -8.74
C THR A 330 -17.14 -10.64 -7.61
N GLY A 331 -17.17 -9.69 -6.67
CA GLY A 331 -16.18 -9.34 -5.66
C GLY A 331 -15.36 -10.43 -4.95
N ASP A 332 -15.47 -11.68 -5.36
CA ASP A 332 -14.87 -12.86 -4.78
C ASP A 332 -13.82 -13.58 -5.64
N ALA A 333 -13.67 -13.27 -6.91
CA ALA A 333 -12.68 -13.92 -7.76
C ALA A 333 -11.47 -13.01 -8.02
N ILE A 334 -10.27 -13.54 -7.77
CA ILE A 334 -8.98 -12.94 -8.12
C ILE A 334 -8.60 -13.52 -9.49
N THR A 335 -8.46 -12.66 -10.50
CA THR A 335 -8.14 -13.08 -11.87
C THR A 335 -6.77 -13.75 -11.98
N LEU A 336 -6.70 -14.93 -12.59
CA LEU A 336 -5.53 -15.80 -12.56
C LEU A 336 -4.46 -15.48 -13.63
N ASP A 337 -4.81 -14.92 -14.79
CA ASP A 337 -3.93 -14.91 -15.98
C ASP A 337 -3.42 -13.56 -16.45
N TYR A 338 -3.74 -12.50 -15.74
CA TYR A 338 -3.27 -11.14 -16.01
C TYR A 338 -1.74 -10.92 -15.89
N PRO A 339 -0.96 -11.70 -15.07
CA PRO A 339 0.49 -11.52 -14.93
C PRO A 339 1.28 -11.67 -16.22
N GLU A 340 0.94 -12.64 -17.04
CA GLU A 340 1.70 -12.92 -18.27
C GLU A 340 1.48 -11.81 -19.30
N TRP A 341 0.24 -11.35 -19.43
CA TRP A 341 -0.07 -10.22 -20.30
C TRP A 341 0.66 -8.94 -19.87
N LEU A 342 0.66 -8.63 -18.56
CA LEU A 342 1.42 -7.50 -18.02
C LEU A 342 2.92 -7.65 -18.28
N ARG A 343 3.45 -8.86 -18.11
CA ARG A 343 4.86 -9.15 -18.37
C ARG A 343 5.22 -8.91 -19.84
N VAL A 344 4.46 -9.47 -20.75
CA VAL A 344 4.68 -9.35 -22.20
C VAL A 344 4.53 -7.91 -22.65
N ASN A 345 3.46 -7.23 -22.26
CA ASN A 345 3.23 -5.84 -22.67
C ASN A 345 4.23 -4.87 -22.03
N ARG A 346 4.65 -5.12 -20.82
CA ARG A 346 5.72 -4.34 -20.18
C ARG A 346 7.03 -4.50 -20.94
N MET A 347 7.42 -5.73 -21.31
CA MET A 347 8.61 -5.97 -22.13
C MET A 347 8.54 -5.22 -23.45
N LEU A 348 7.42 -5.31 -24.16
CA LEU A 348 7.23 -4.62 -25.42
C LEU A 348 7.30 -3.09 -25.30
N LEU A 349 6.69 -2.52 -24.27
CA LEU A 349 6.74 -1.09 -24.01
C LEU A 349 8.15 -0.64 -23.59
N ASP A 350 8.87 -1.48 -22.85
CA ASP A 350 10.25 -1.24 -22.45
C ASP A 350 11.20 -1.33 -23.67
N ASP A 351 11.06 -2.37 -24.48
CA ASP A 351 11.89 -2.59 -25.67
C ASP A 351 11.65 -1.54 -26.76
N SER A 352 10.46 -0.96 -26.80
CA SER A 352 10.11 0.15 -27.70
C SER A 352 10.70 1.49 -27.28
N GLY A 353 11.37 1.59 -26.16
CA GLY A 353 11.86 2.85 -25.58
C GLY A 353 10.76 3.80 -25.07
N TYR A 354 9.49 3.35 -25.04
CA TYR A 354 8.34 4.16 -24.66
C TYR A 354 8.49 4.82 -23.27
N PHE A 355 9.16 4.14 -22.34
CA PHE A 355 9.43 4.68 -20.99
C PHE A 355 10.75 5.45 -20.89
N ALA A 356 11.67 5.31 -21.86
CA ALA A 356 12.95 6.00 -21.83
C ALA A 356 12.80 7.52 -22.01
N ASP A 357 11.83 7.94 -22.83
CA ASP A 357 11.54 9.36 -23.09
C ASP A 357 10.91 10.09 -21.90
N ALA A 358 10.47 9.35 -20.87
CA ALA A 358 9.83 9.93 -19.69
C ALA A 358 10.82 10.51 -18.68
N ASP A 359 12.10 10.14 -18.77
CA ASP A 359 13.14 10.61 -17.86
C ASP A 359 13.82 11.91 -18.36
N ASN A 360 13.52 12.36 -19.59
CA ASN A 360 14.12 13.52 -20.24
C ASN A 360 13.19 14.76 -20.34
N ASN A 361 11.97 14.72 -19.77
CA ASN A 361 11.04 15.87 -19.74
C ASN A 361 10.64 16.26 -18.32
#